data_85e079b21d05081d8f3a2d3b69716fe9
#
_entry.id   85e079b21d05081d8f3a2d3b69716fe9
#
_cell.length_a   1.000
_cell.length_b   1.000
_cell.length_c   1.000
_cell.angle_alpha   90.00
_cell.angle_beta   90.00
_cell.angle_gamma   90.00
#
_symmetry.space_group_name_H-M   'P 1'
#
loop_
_entity.id
_entity.type
_entity.pdbx_description
1 polymer ?
#
loop_
_entity_poly.entity_id
_entity_poly.type
_entity_poly.pdbx_seq_one_letter_code
_entity_poly.pdbx_strand_id
1 'polypeptide(L)'
;MDKHKIARAIEQAIVSKAVRVSEILTVLTLDNIIRPRVEFSKDSMLKAFVLAKLKRIKFNSKLSLYLEANERDALALGFFKDSNNQIKVPDRRTFGIFEKSLSKEDNNLIEFVVKTIDDMAHVVGVTLDYGVFLYKNSTKTTAEENGKKYVKERTEEAAKEVKKILLHQLEKGTKYNAIYNDESFLDLLIHIAISKDFAKNGSKVLMYLQNDERVPTGAALFYYLDKYSTEEISEVFNKIFDITFNLAEKAKIISRRGRYTIAIDCHKWEYWGRKIDKFVVGKEPEHGTNKCFKFITLDVTNHEQRFTLCALPFLDGDDQNDLVIKLLNAAREKISIHTVLIDRGFLDSELLNYLKREGLYFVIPSKKSNRALLKDASFLKPDPVGVLKDVLMGNVRVNLIVKKEGDKLYGFFTNMNVITGDNNLALAIANMYERRWQIESGYRVKKDFRGKTTSKKYIIRFLYFMLSVILYNFWVLVNSLVITTLNLKSTKPVVSAKVLDAILYSTKVLLAVT
;
A
#
# COMPACT_ATOMS: atom_id res chain seq x y z
N MET A 1 -0.76 -1.98 -36.68
CA MET A 1 -1.96 -2.03 -35.83
C MET A 1 -2.09 -0.74 -35.04
N ASP A 2 -3.30 -0.19 -34.93
CA ASP A 2 -3.53 1.12 -34.30
C ASP A 2 -3.45 1.03 -32.76
N LYS A 3 -2.34 1.52 -32.22
CA LYS A 3 -2.08 1.52 -30.75
C LYS A 3 -3.14 2.30 -29.97
N HIS A 4 -3.75 3.34 -30.59
CA HIS A 4 -4.81 4.12 -29.95
C HIS A 4 -6.10 3.30 -29.76
N LYS A 5 -6.45 2.47 -30.74
CA LYS A 5 -7.62 1.57 -30.63
C LYS A 5 -7.41 0.52 -29.55
N ILE A 6 -6.19 -0.04 -29.45
CA ILE A 6 -5.83 -1.00 -28.39
C ILE A 6 -5.93 -0.35 -27.01
N ALA A 7 -5.32 0.82 -26.83
CA ALA A 7 -5.33 1.53 -25.55
C ALA A 7 -6.76 1.86 -25.11
N ARG A 8 -7.63 2.32 -26.01
CA ARG A 8 -9.03 2.61 -25.71
C ARG A 8 -9.83 1.36 -25.34
N ALA A 9 -9.60 0.23 -26.00
CA ALA A 9 -10.26 -1.04 -25.69
C ALA A 9 -9.84 -1.55 -24.30
N ILE A 10 -8.54 -1.45 -23.95
CA ILE A 10 -8.02 -1.79 -22.62
C ILE A 10 -8.65 -0.90 -21.54
N GLU A 11 -8.69 0.40 -21.78
CA GLU A 11 -9.30 1.36 -20.86
C GLU A 11 -10.77 1.02 -20.61
N GLN A 12 -11.57 0.83 -21.65
CA GLN A 12 -12.99 0.47 -21.52
C GLN A 12 -13.18 -0.83 -20.74
N ALA A 13 -12.37 -1.86 -21.01
CA ALA A 13 -12.44 -3.13 -20.30
C ALA A 13 -12.11 -2.96 -18.79
N ILE A 14 -11.09 -2.18 -18.45
CA ILE A 14 -10.69 -1.96 -17.07
C ILE A 14 -11.70 -1.08 -16.32
N VAL A 15 -12.21 -0.02 -16.95
CA VAL A 15 -13.25 0.85 -16.37
C VAL A 15 -14.54 0.09 -16.12
N SER A 16 -14.89 -0.86 -16.97
CA SER A 16 -16.05 -1.75 -16.78
C SER A 16 -15.85 -2.79 -15.65
N LYS A 17 -14.75 -2.71 -14.89
CA LYS A 17 -14.37 -3.61 -13.79
C LYS A 17 -13.99 -5.03 -14.22
N ALA A 18 -13.44 -5.24 -15.40
CA ALA A 18 -12.78 -6.49 -15.73
C ALA A 18 -11.55 -6.68 -14.80
N VAL A 19 -11.61 -7.68 -13.93
CA VAL A 19 -10.56 -7.96 -12.93
C VAL A 19 -9.56 -8.97 -13.47
N ARG A 20 -9.98 -9.81 -14.41
CA ARG A 20 -9.12 -10.85 -14.98
C ARG A 20 -8.38 -10.33 -16.21
N VAL A 21 -7.08 -10.59 -16.24
CA VAL A 21 -6.22 -10.27 -17.40
C VAL A 21 -6.76 -10.90 -18.67
N SER A 22 -7.22 -12.16 -18.63
CA SER A 22 -7.81 -12.84 -19.78
C SER A 22 -9.07 -12.17 -20.30
N GLU A 23 -9.93 -11.63 -19.43
CA GLU A 23 -11.14 -10.87 -19.83
C GLU A 23 -10.77 -9.55 -20.55
N ILE A 24 -9.73 -8.86 -20.11
CA ILE A 24 -9.21 -7.68 -20.79
C ILE A 24 -8.68 -8.05 -22.18
N LEU A 25 -7.98 -9.17 -22.27
CA LEU A 25 -7.42 -9.64 -23.56
C LEU A 25 -8.48 -10.12 -24.56
N THR A 26 -9.69 -10.49 -24.11
CA THR A 26 -10.80 -10.91 -24.98
C THR A 26 -11.22 -9.80 -25.93
N VAL A 27 -11.23 -8.54 -25.46
CA VAL A 27 -11.66 -7.38 -26.28
C VAL A 27 -10.59 -6.89 -27.26
N LEU A 28 -9.39 -7.46 -27.21
CA LEU A 28 -8.29 -7.07 -28.08
C LEU A 28 -8.20 -7.98 -29.31
N THR A 29 -7.79 -7.42 -30.42
CA THR A 29 -7.35 -8.15 -31.60
C THR A 29 -5.92 -7.71 -31.89
N LEU A 30 -4.96 -8.62 -31.65
CA LEU A 30 -3.52 -8.34 -31.78
C LEU A 30 -2.96 -8.75 -33.15
N ASP A 31 -3.66 -9.60 -33.89
CA ASP A 31 -3.36 -9.95 -35.28
C ASP A 31 -4.66 -10.28 -36.02
N ASN A 32 -4.93 -9.60 -37.13
CA ASN A 32 -6.13 -9.79 -37.95
C ASN A 32 -5.92 -10.78 -39.11
N ILE A 33 -4.72 -11.33 -39.28
CA ILE A 33 -4.40 -12.16 -40.43
C ILE A 33 -4.84 -13.60 -40.18
N ILE A 34 -5.87 -14.02 -40.91
CA ILE A 34 -6.31 -15.43 -40.93
C ILE A 34 -5.31 -16.23 -41.80
N ARG A 35 -4.61 -17.16 -41.15
CA ARG A 35 -3.66 -18.04 -41.82
C ARG A 35 -4.29 -19.43 -41.94
N PRO A 36 -4.61 -19.90 -43.15
CA PRO A 36 -5.11 -21.25 -43.35
C PRO A 36 -4.05 -22.27 -42.96
N ARG A 37 -4.45 -23.37 -42.31
CA ARG A 37 -3.59 -24.49 -41.86
C ARG A 37 -2.73 -24.25 -40.60
N VAL A 38 -3.00 -23.23 -39.82
CA VAL A 38 -2.33 -23.04 -38.52
C VAL A 38 -3.31 -23.45 -37.43
N GLU A 39 -2.88 -24.35 -36.56
CA GLU A 39 -3.70 -24.89 -35.47
C GLU A 39 -4.07 -23.82 -34.44
N PHE A 40 -3.16 -22.93 -34.13
CA PHE A 40 -3.37 -21.82 -33.20
C PHE A 40 -3.14 -20.47 -33.90
N SER A 41 -4.07 -19.55 -33.73
CA SER A 41 -3.96 -18.23 -34.34
C SER A 41 -2.80 -17.42 -33.76
N LYS A 42 -2.19 -16.57 -34.58
CA LYS A 42 -1.14 -15.63 -34.10
C LYS A 42 -1.70 -14.72 -33.01
N ASP A 43 -2.96 -14.29 -33.12
CA ASP A 43 -3.64 -13.46 -32.14
C ASP A 43 -3.70 -14.15 -30.77
N SER A 44 -4.17 -15.41 -30.70
CA SER A 44 -4.24 -16.18 -29.46
C SER A 44 -2.84 -16.39 -28.84
N MET A 45 -1.83 -16.63 -29.67
CA MET A 45 -0.45 -16.81 -29.23
C MET A 45 0.13 -15.50 -28.65
N LEU A 46 -0.08 -14.36 -29.30
CA LEU A 46 0.34 -13.05 -28.79
C LEU A 46 -0.34 -12.72 -27.46
N LYS A 47 -1.64 -12.96 -27.36
CA LYS A 47 -2.41 -12.80 -26.11
C LYS A 47 -1.87 -13.70 -24.98
N ALA A 48 -1.49 -14.94 -25.31
CA ALA A 48 -0.89 -15.86 -24.33
C ALA A 48 0.46 -15.32 -23.79
N PHE A 49 1.29 -14.70 -24.64
CA PHE A 49 2.52 -14.06 -24.20
C PHE A 49 2.29 -12.78 -23.37
N VAL A 50 1.29 -11.99 -23.72
CA VAL A 50 0.87 -10.84 -22.89
C VAL A 50 0.41 -11.34 -21.50
N LEU A 51 -0.45 -12.36 -21.47
CA LEU A 51 -0.91 -12.99 -20.22
C LEU A 51 0.28 -13.54 -19.42
N ALA A 52 1.22 -14.24 -20.08
CA ALA A 52 2.40 -14.79 -19.42
C ALA A 52 3.26 -13.69 -18.76
N LYS A 53 3.48 -12.57 -19.44
CA LYS A 53 4.22 -11.42 -18.89
C LYS A 53 3.49 -10.79 -17.70
N LEU A 54 2.21 -10.54 -17.81
CA LEU A 54 1.41 -9.97 -16.73
C LEU A 54 1.33 -10.92 -15.53
N LYS A 55 1.13 -12.21 -15.76
CA LYS A 55 1.10 -13.25 -14.70
C LYS A 55 2.49 -13.74 -14.29
N ARG A 56 3.58 -13.18 -14.86
CA ARG A 56 4.98 -13.51 -14.56
C ARG A 56 5.32 -14.99 -14.70
N ILE A 57 4.73 -15.61 -15.71
CA ILE A 57 5.04 -17.00 -16.10
C ILE A 57 6.32 -16.99 -16.92
N LYS A 58 7.43 -17.49 -16.39
CA LYS A 58 8.77 -17.37 -17.00
C LYS A 58 9.09 -18.39 -18.09
N PHE A 59 8.39 -19.53 -18.11
CA PHE A 59 8.74 -20.66 -18.96
C PHE A 59 7.56 -21.15 -19.79
N ASN A 60 7.79 -21.45 -21.05
CA ASN A 60 6.77 -21.95 -21.98
C ASN A 60 6.07 -23.24 -21.49
N SER A 61 6.79 -24.13 -20.79
CA SER A 61 6.20 -25.31 -20.14
C SER A 61 5.21 -24.94 -19.05
N LYS A 62 5.49 -23.89 -18.28
CA LYS A 62 4.57 -23.40 -17.23
C LYS A 62 3.37 -22.66 -17.82
N LEU A 63 3.54 -21.99 -18.98
CA LEU A 63 2.44 -21.35 -19.69
C LEU A 63 1.46 -22.40 -20.24
N SER A 64 1.97 -23.47 -20.88
CA SER A 64 1.15 -24.58 -21.35
C SER A 64 0.33 -25.19 -20.21
N LEU A 65 1.00 -25.61 -19.12
CA LEU A 65 0.35 -26.18 -17.94
C LEU A 65 -0.66 -25.22 -17.28
N TYR A 66 -0.35 -23.91 -17.27
CA TYR A 66 -1.27 -22.92 -16.75
C TYR A 66 -2.56 -22.85 -17.56
N LEU A 67 -2.44 -22.78 -18.88
CA LEU A 67 -3.59 -22.70 -19.79
C LEU A 67 -4.41 -24.00 -19.79
N GLU A 68 -3.78 -25.16 -19.70
CA GLU A 68 -4.45 -26.47 -19.51
C GLU A 68 -5.28 -26.49 -18.22
N ALA A 69 -4.71 -25.98 -17.12
CA ALA A 69 -5.38 -25.94 -15.82
C ALA A 69 -6.43 -24.84 -15.68
N ASN A 70 -6.41 -23.82 -16.54
CA ASN A 70 -7.30 -22.64 -16.48
C ASN A 70 -8.07 -22.49 -17.80
N GLU A 71 -8.98 -23.42 -18.04
CA GLU A 71 -9.81 -23.48 -19.26
C GLU A 71 -10.48 -22.14 -19.60
N ARG A 72 -11.02 -21.44 -18.62
CA ARG A 72 -11.66 -20.14 -18.83
C ARG A 72 -10.70 -19.11 -19.42
N ASP A 73 -9.47 -19.05 -18.91
CA ASP A 73 -8.46 -18.14 -19.42
C ASP A 73 -8.02 -18.55 -20.84
N ALA A 74 -7.84 -19.84 -21.07
CA ALA A 74 -7.48 -20.36 -22.38
C ALA A 74 -8.54 -20.05 -23.45
N LEU A 75 -9.82 -20.25 -23.15
CA LEU A 75 -10.95 -19.91 -24.04
C LEU A 75 -11.02 -18.39 -24.29
N ALA A 76 -10.80 -17.59 -23.27
CA ALA A 76 -10.79 -16.13 -23.39
C ALA A 76 -9.66 -15.61 -24.33
N LEU A 77 -8.55 -16.31 -24.40
CA LEU A 77 -7.45 -16.00 -25.33
C LEU A 77 -7.71 -16.49 -26.75
N GLY A 78 -8.79 -17.25 -26.99
CA GLY A 78 -9.15 -17.80 -28.29
C GLY A 78 -8.61 -19.20 -28.58
N PHE A 79 -8.19 -19.95 -27.54
CA PHE A 79 -7.96 -21.38 -27.67
C PHE A 79 -9.30 -22.12 -27.64
N PHE A 80 -9.34 -23.37 -28.08
CA PHE A 80 -10.59 -24.11 -28.31
C PHE A 80 -10.61 -25.47 -27.61
N LYS A 81 -11.77 -26.11 -27.59
CA LYS A 81 -11.90 -27.48 -27.11
C LYS A 81 -11.85 -28.46 -28.29
N ASP A 82 -11.22 -29.59 -28.06
CA ASP A 82 -11.18 -30.68 -29.00
C ASP A 82 -12.51 -31.49 -29.05
N SER A 83 -12.56 -32.53 -29.88
CA SER A 83 -13.72 -33.43 -30.01
C SER A 83 -14.08 -34.16 -28.70
N ASN A 84 -13.15 -34.28 -27.77
CA ASN A 84 -13.32 -34.91 -26.46
C ASN A 84 -13.69 -33.87 -25.37
N ASN A 85 -14.04 -32.64 -25.75
CA ASN A 85 -14.35 -31.51 -24.86
C ASN A 85 -13.19 -31.11 -23.93
N GLN A 86 -11.93 -31.47 -24.27
CA GLN A 86 -10.74 -31.07 -23.57
C GLN A 86 -10.16 -29.80 -24.17
N ILE A 87 -9.68 -28.90 -23.33
CA ILE A 87 -9.07 -27.65 -23.82
C ILE A 87 -7.79 -27.96 -24.58
N LYS A 88 -7.71 -27.48 -25.82
CA LYS A 88 -6.54 -27.60 -26.68
C LYS A 88 -5.72 -26.33 -26.66
N VAL A 89 -4.54 -26.39 -26.07
CA VAL A 89 -3.60 -25.29 -25.96
C VAL A 89 -2.23 -25.70 -26.52
N PRO A 90 -1.39 -24.75 -26.95
CA PRO A 90 -0.05 -25.04 -27.46
C PRO A 90 0.82 -25.72 -26.40
N ASP A 91 1.56 -26.72 -26.82
CA ASP A 91 2.56 -27.34 -25.97
C ASP A 91 3.82 -26.47 -25.83
N ARG A 92 4.76 -26.89 -24.98
CA ARG A 92 6.03 -26.18 -24.76
C ARG A 92 6.80 -25.90 -26.05
N ARG A 93 6.82 -26.87 -26.98
CA ARG A 93 7.59 -26.78 -28.22
C ARG A 93 6.94 -25.73 -29.15
N THR A 94 5.63 -25.80 -29.29
CA THR A 94 4.85 -24.85 -30.10
C THR A 94 5.02 -23.42 -29.60
N PHE A 95 4.93 -23.18 -28.28
CA PHE A 95 5.23 -21.86 -27.72
C PHE A 95 6.68 -21.44 -27.97
N GLY A 96 7.65 -22.36 -27.83
CA GLY A 96 9.06 -22.06 -28.08
C GLY A 96 9.39 -21.75 -29.53
N ILE A 97 8.73 -22.40 -30.49
CA ILE A 97 8.86 -22.10 -31.93
C ILE A 97 8.26 -20.72 -32.22
N PHE A 98 7.08 -20.46 -31.67
CA PHE A 98 6.41 -19.17 -31.85
C PHE A 98 7.23 -18.02 -31.25
N GLU A 99 7.76 -18.17 -30.06
CA GLU A 99 8.61 -17.19 -29.38
C GLU A 99 9.83 -16.80 -30.25
N LYS A 100 10.48 -17.80 -30.86
CA LYS A 100 11.60 -17.56 -31.78
C LYS A 100 11.20 -16.89 -33.10
N SER A 101 9.93 -17.02 -33.51
CA SER A 101 9.38 -16.41 -34.72
C SER A 101 8.89 -14.99 -34.53
N LEU A 102 8.84 -14.48 -33.29
CA LEU A 102 8.37 -13.12 -32.98
C LEU A 102 9.27 -12.08 -33.61
N SER A 103 8.69 -11.19 -34.40
CA SER A 103 9.38 -10.02 -34.96
C SER A 103 9.65 -8.98 -33.86
N LYS A 104 10.51 -8.00 -34.17
CA LYS A 104 10.72 -6.84 -33.28
C LYS A 104 9.40 -6.08 -33.03
N GLU A 105 8.54 -6.01 -34.06
CA GLU A 105 7.24 -5.34 -33.98
C GLU A 105 6.27 -6.11 -33.06
N ASP A 106 6.24 -7.44 -33.14
CA ASP A 106 5.44 -8.29 -32.26
C ASP A 106 5.85 -8.12 -30.79
N ASN A 107 7.16 -8.12 -30.51
CA ASN A 107 7.68 -7.88 -29.17
C ASN A 107 7.35 -6.49 -28.65
N ASN A 108 7.46 -5.44 -29.48
CA ASN A 108 7.08 -4.08 -29.13
C ASN A 108 5.57 -3.97 -28.87
N LEU A 109 4.74 -4.72 -29.60
CA LEU A 109 3.30 -4.78 -29.38
C LEU A 109 2.96 -5.44 -28.04
N ILE A 110 3.59 -6.58 -27.74
CA ILE A 110 3.40 -7.26 -26.44
C ILE A 110 3.77 -6.32 -25.29
N GLU A 111 4.93 -5.65 -25.34
CA GLU A 111 5.36 -4.71 -24.32
C GLU A 111 4.41 -3.52 -24.18
N PHE A 112 3.95 -2.98 -25.30
CA PHE A 112 2.97 -1.89 -25.30
C PHE A 112 1.67 -2.29 -24.60
N VAL A 113 1.11 -3.47 -24.93
CA VAL A 113 -0.13 -3.97 -24.34
C VAL A 113 0.04 -4.24 -22.84
N VAL A 114 1.13 -4.91 -22.45
CA VAL A 114 1.46 -5.17 -21.05
C VAL A 114 1.54 -3.88 -20.24
N LYS A 115 2.30 -2.90 -20.75
CA LYS A 115 2.44 -1.59 -20.10
C LYS A 115 1.11 -0.86 -20.00
N THR A 116 0.32 -0.86 -21.07
CA THR A 116 -0.98 -0.15 -21.09
C THR A 116 -1.97 -0.76 -20.09
N ILE A 117 -2.05 -2.10 -20.01
CA ILE A 117 -2.90 -2.79 -19.02
C ILE A 117 -2.45 -2.44 -17.60
N ASP A 118 -1.15 -2.51 -17.34
CA ASP A 118 -0.58 -2.23 -16.01
C ASP A 118 -0.83 -0.77 -15.60
N ASP A 119 -0.53 0.19 -16.49
CA ASP A 119 -0.73 1.61 -16.24
C ASP A 119 -2.22 1.94 -16.00
N MET A 120 -3.12 1.41 -16.82
CA MET A 120 -4.57 1.65 -16.69
C MET A 120 -5.15 1.00 -15.41
N ALA A 121 -4.72 -0.21 -15.06
CA ALA A 121 -5.12 -0.86 -13.82
C ALA A 121 -4.70 -0.01 -12.61
N HIS A 122 -3.50 0.57 -12.64
CA HIS A 122 -3.04 1.49 -11.60
C HIS A 122 -3.87 2.77 -11.54
N VAL A 123 -4.17 3.38 -12.67
CA VAL A 123 -4.98 4.60 -12.75
C VAL A 123 -6.39 4.37 -12.20
N VAL A 124 -7.06 3.33 -12.70
CA VAL A 124 -8.44 2.99 -12.30
C VAL A 124 -8.49 2.36 -10.91
N GLY A 125 -7.38 1.79 -10.43
CA GLY A 125 -7.25 1.15 -9.13
C GLY A 125 -7.89 -0.21 -9.04
N VAL A 126 -7.89 -0.90 -10.14
CA VAL A 126 -8.30 -2.29 -10.21
C VAL A 126 -7.09 -3.17 -9.93
N THR A 127 -7.22 -4.16 -9.04
CA THR A 127 -6.22 -5.22 -8.93
C THR A 127 -6.55 -6.27 -9.97
N LEU A 128 -5.66 -6.40 -10.92
CA LEU A 128 -5.71 -7.51 -11.86
C LEU A 128 -5.24 -8.80 -11.16
N ASP A 129 -5.72 -9.92 -11.65
CA ASP A 129 -5.35 -11.25 -11.20
C ASP A 129 -3.93 -11.65 -11.69
N TYR A 130 -2.92 -10.88 -11.33
CA TYR A 130 -1.51 -11.10 -11.72
C TYR A 130 -0.92 -12.44 -11.24
N GLY A 131 -1.76 -13.40 -10.91
CA GLY A 131 -1.37 -14.77 -10.60
C GLY A 131 -0.83 -14.93 -9.19
N VAL A 132 -1.63 -14.57 -8.20
CA VAL A 132 -1.54 -15.25 -6.92
C VAL A 132 -1.95 -16.69 -7.20
N PHE A 133 -1.00 -17.62 -7.21
CA PHE A 133 -1.29 -19.03 -7.11
C PHE A 133 -1.99 -19.21 -5.76
N LEU A 134 -3.32 -19.20 -5.78
CA LEU A 134 -4.11 -19.70 -4.67
C LEU A 134 -3.79 -21.19 -4.61
N TYR A 135 -2.95 -21.60 -3.70
CA TYR A 135 -2.81 -22.99 -3.33
C TYR A 135 -4.19 -23.49 -2.92
N LYS A 136 -4.82 -24.24 -3.81
CA LYS A 136 -5.95 -25.08 -3.46
C LYS A 136 -5.44 -26.23 -2.58
N ASN A 137 -5.25 -25.94 -1.31
CA ASN A 137 -5.18 -26.95 -0.27
C ASN A 137 -6.03 -26.46 0.89
N SER A 138 -7.33 -26.72 0.79
CA SER A 138 -8.16 -26.86 1.97
C SER A 138 -9.33 -27.76 1.64
N THR A 139 -9.30 -28.93 2.18
CA THR A 139 -10.48 -29.71 2.52
C THR A 139 -11.52 -28.80 3.17
N LYS A 140 -12.71 -28.79 2.60
CA LYS A 140 -13.89 -28.12 3.17
C LYS A 140 -14.16 -28.73 4.54
N THR A 141 -13.75 -28.07 5.61
CA THR A 141 -14.20 -28.33 6.97
C THR A 141 -15.14 -27.20 7.38
N THR A 142 -16.24 -27.58 8.02
CA THR A 142 -17.32 -26.79 8.61
C THR A 142 -16.90 -25.39 9.06
N ALA A 143 -17.35 -24.37 8.28
CA ALA A 143 -16.62 -23.10 8.15
C ALA A 143 -16.79 -22.09 9.30
N GLU A 144 -17.79 -22.20 10.17
CA GLU A 144 -18.08 -21.12 11.13
C GLU A 144 -17.46 -21.30 12.51
N GLU A 145 -17.46 -22.49 13.08
CA GLU A 145 -16.85 -22.72 14.40
C GLU A 145 -15.32 -22.80 14.34
N ASN A 146 -14.80 -23.40 13.28
CA ASN A 146 -13.36 -23.45 13.03
C ASN A 146 -12.78 -22.08 12.63
N GLY A 147 -13.57 -21.18 12.04
CA GLY A 147 -13.13 -19.85 11.64
C GLY A 147 -12.70 -18.98 12.81
N LYS A 148 -13.49 -18.94 13.89
CA LYS A 148 -13.17 -18.13 15.08
C LYS A 148 -11.93 -18.65 15.82
N LYS A 149 -11.81 -19.96 15.97
CA LYS A 149 -10.65 -20.61 16.57
C LYS A 149 -9.39 -20.34 15.74
N TYR A 150 -9.49 -20.50 14.43
CA TYR A 150 -8.39 -20.26 13.51
C TYR A 150 -7.93 -18.79 13.52
N VAL A 151 -8.87 -17.82 13.49
CA VAL A 151 -8.54 -16.38 13.59
C VAL A 151 -7.78 -16.11 14.89
N LYS A 152 -8.23 -16.68 16.00
CA LYS A 152 -7.56 -16.54 17.30
C LYS A 152 -6.14 -17.11 17.24
N GLU A 153 -5.95 -18.36 16.85
CA GLU A 153 -4.65 -19.04 16.78
C GLU A 153 -3.65 -18.28 15.88
N ARG A 154 -4.06 -17.85 14.69
CA ARG A 154 -3.19 -17.10 13.77
C ARG A 154 -2.85 -15.71 14.27
N THR A 155 -3.79 -15.04 14.93
CA THR A 155 -3.51 -13.75 15.55
C THR A 155 -2.54 -13.89 16.71
N GLU A 156 -2.66 -14.96 17.51
CA GLU A 156 -1.75 -15.28 18.61
C GLU A 156 -0.33 -15.59 18.12
N GLU A 157 -0.18 -16.44 17.10
CA GLU A 157 1.10 -16.74 16.47
C GLU A 157 1.77 -15.47 15.96
N ALA A 158 0.99 -14.67 15.25
CA ALA A 158 1.46 -13.43 14.71
C ALA A 158 1.87 -12.45 15.82
N ALA A 159 1.13 -12.34 16.92
CA ALA A 159 1.45 -11.50 18.06
C ALA A 159 2.76 -11.92 18.75
N LYS A 160 2.97 -13.23 18.91
CA LYS A 160 4.23 -13.77 19.46
C LYS A 160 5.43 -13.40 18.59
N GLU A 161 5.30 -13.54 17.27
CA GLU A 161 6.38 -13.20 16.34
C GLU A 161 6.73 -11.70 16.40
N VAL A 162 5.73 -10.82 16.49
CA VAL A 162 5.99 -9.38 16.62
C VAL A 162 6.61 -9.01 17.95
N LYS A 163 6.11 -9.58 19.04
CA LYS A 163 6.73 -9.35 20.34
C LYS A 163 8.21 -9.73 20.30
N LYS A 164 8.53 -10.89 19.70
CA LYS A 164 9.92 -11.35 19.53
C LYS A 164 10.75 -10.38 18.69
N ILE A 165 10.21 -9.92 17.55
CA ILE A 165 10.87 -8.92 16.68
C ILE A 165 11.11 -7.62 17.44
N LEU A 166 10.08 -7.10 18.12
CA LEU A 166 10.18 -5.85 18.87
C LEU A 166 11.17 -5.98 20.01
N LEU A 167 11.16 -7.09 20.76
CA LEU A 167 12.09 -7.33 21.85
C LEU A 167 13.53 -7.32 21.36
N HIS A 168 13.84 -8.11 20.33
CA HIS A 168 15.18 -8.19 19.77
C HIS A 168 15.72 -6.85 19.26
N GLN A 169 14.84 -5.99 18.74
CA GLN A 169 15.26 -4.69 18.20
C GLN A 169 15.27 -3.56 19.24
N LEU A 170 14.40 -3.64 20.27
CA LEU A 170 14.22 -2.59 21.30
C LEU A 170 14.91 -2.92 22.64
N GLU A 171 15.64 -4.02 22.75
CA GLU A 171 16.38 -4.33 23.97
C GLU A 171 17.54 -3.35 24.18
N LYS A 172 17.71 -2.88 25.41
CA LYS A 172 18.82 -2.00 25.83
C LYS A 172 19.86 -2.72 26.69
N GLY A 173 19.64 -4.00 26.95
CA GLY A 173 20.49 -4.80 27.84
C GLY A 173 20.35 -4.36 29.30
N THR A 174 19.23 -4.70 29.92
CA THR A 174 19.03 -4.45 31.36
C THR A 174 20.04 -5.26 32.15
N LYS A 175 20.54 -4.68 33.26
CA LYS A 175 21.50 -5.38 34.13
C LYS A 175 20.90 -6.67 34.69
N TYR A 176 21.71 -7.69 34.88
CA TYR A 176 21.32 -9.00 35.39
C TYR A 176 20.50 -8.93 36.70
N ASN A 177 20.82 -7.98 37.59
CA ASN A 177 20.14 -7.78 38.89
C ASN A 177 19.04 -6.69 38.80
N ALA A 178 18.60 -6.29 37.63
CA ALA A 178 17.53 -5.31 37.51
C ALA A 178 16.19 -5.94 37.91
N ILE A 179 15.36 -5.17 38.61
CA ILE A 179 14.01 -5.57 39.03
C ILE A 179 13.15 -5.86 37.78
N TYR A 180 13.33 -5.09 36.69
CA TYR A 180 12.60 -5.20 35.44
C TYR A 180 13.58 -5.45 34.29
N ASN A 181 13.31 -6.44 33.48
CA ASN A 181 14.04 -6.72 32.25
C ASN A 181 13.45 -5.99 31.03
N ASP A 182 14.15 -6.06 29.90
CA ASP A 182 13.70 -5.41 28.64
C ASP A 182 12.33 -5.91 28.19
N GLU A 183 12.05 -7.20 28.40
CA GLU A 183 10.76 -7.80 28.05
C GLU A 183 9.60 -7.22 28.86
N SER A 184 9.80 -6.99 30.17
CA SER A 184 8.79 -6.38 31.04
C SER A 184 8.44 -4.95 30.58
N PHE A 185 9.45 -4.17 30.17
CA PHE A 185 9.24 -2.82 29.62
C PHE A 185 8.51 -2.86 28.28
N LEU A 186 8.88 -3.79 27.40
CA LEU A 186 8.20 -3.95 26.11
C LEU A 186 6.75 -4.39 26.29
N ASP A 187 6.48 -5.31 27.21
CA ASP A 187 5.13 -5.76 27.52
C ASP A 187 4.24 -4.62 27.98
N LEU A 188 4.75 -3.78 28.89
CA LEU A 188 4.02 -2.59 29.32
C LEU A 188 3.83 -1.62 28.15
N LEU A 189 4.84 -1.41 27.31
CA LEU A 189 4.78 -0.50 26.16
C LEU A 189 3.74 -0.95 25.13
N ILE A 190 3.71 -2.23 24.78
CA ILE A 190 2.71 -2.83 23.88
C ILE A 190 1.32 -2.72 24.50
N HIS A 191 1.19 -3.06 25.79
CA HIS A 191 -0.07 -2.98 26.50
C HIS A 191 -0.69 -1.58 26.45
N ILE A 192 0.06 -0.55 26.83
CA ILE A 192 -0.45 0.84 26.80
C ILE A 192 -0.74 1.34 25.38
N ALA A 193 0.01 0.86 24.39
CA ALA A 193 -0.23 1.21 22.99
C ALA A 193 -1.56 0.63 22.51
N ILE A 194 -1.81 -0.64 22.75
CA ILE A 194 -3.01 -1.36 22.31
C ILE A 194 -4.26 -0.93 23.10
N SER A 195 -4.13 -0.78 24.44
CA SER A 195 -5.25 -0.33 25.30
C SER A 195 -5.53 1.17 25.20
N LYS A 196 -4.70 1.93 24.49
CA LYS A 196 -4.76 3.40 24.41
C LYS A 196 -4.73 4.04 25.79
N ASP A 197 -3.93 3.53 26.67
CA ASP A 197 -3.89 3.97 28.06
C ASP A 197 -2.66 4.82 28.37
N PHE A 198 -2.68 5.45 29.55
CA PHE A 198 -1.53 6.11 30.13
C PHE A 198 -0.62 5.08 30.81
N ALA A 199 0.68 5.29 30.74
CA ALA A 199 1.67 4.37 31.32
C ALA A 199 1.38 4.02 32.80
N LYS A 200 0.95 5.00 33.63
CA LYS A 200 0.62 4.79 35.03
C LYS A 200 -0.59 3.85 35.23
N ASN A 201 -1.64 4.03 34.43
CA ASN A 201 -2.83 3.19 34.53
C ASN A 201 -2.60 1.82 33.88
N GLY A 202 -2.00 1.79 32.69
CA GLY A 202 -1.66 0.56 32.00
C GLY A 202 -0.75 -0.36 32.83
N SER A 203 0.21 0.19 33.57
CA SER A 203 1.03 -0.58 34.51
C SER A 203 0.19 -1.31 35.55
N LYS A 204 -0.77 -0.61 36.18
CA LYS A 204 -1.66 -1.23 37.17
C LYS A 204 -2.58 -2.30 36.55
N VAL A 205 -3.17 -2.00 35.38
CA VAL A 205 -4.02 -2.97 34.69
C VAL A 205 -3.23 -4.21 34.29
N LEU A 206 -2.03 -4.03 33.75
CA LEU A 206 -1.18 -5.16 33.35
C LEU A 206 -0.75 -6.01 34.54
N MET A 207 -0.48 -5.38 35.68
CA MET A 207 -0.16 -6.08 36.94
C MET A 207 -1.32 -7.00 37.38
N TYR A 208 -2.57 -6.53 37.31
CA TYR A 208 -3.74 -7.36 37.59
C TYR A 208 -3.93 -8.47 36.55
N LEU A 209 -3.72 -8.18 35.28
CA LEU A 209 -3.90 -9.16 34.19
C LEU A 209 -2.84 -10.29 34.26
N GLN A 210 -1.63 -9.99 34.68
CA GLN A 210 -0.55 -10.96 34.77
C GLN A 210 -0.46 -11.63 36.15
N ASN A 211 -1.20 -11.12 37.14
CA ASN A 211 -1.08 -11.51 38.53
C ASN A 211 0.39 -11.48 39.01
N ASP A 212 1.18 -10.51 38.56
CA ASP A 212 2.59 -10.34 38.81
C ASP A 212 2.90 -8.91 39.26
N GLU A 213 3.47 -8.75 40.45
CA GLU A 213 3.86 -7.45 40.98
C GLU A 213 5.11 -6.86 40.29
N ARG A 214 5.82 -7.64 39.47
CA ARG A 214 7.04 -7.22 38.77
C ARG A 214 6.76 -6.48 37.43
N VAL A 215 5.58 -5.90 37.30
CA VAL A 215 5.28 -5.03 36.15
C VAL A 215 5.91 -3.65 36.36
N PRO A 216 6.67 -3.10 35.37
CA PRO A 216 7.29 -1.79 35.52
C PRO A 216 6.25 -0.69 35.78
N THR A 217 6.60 0.26 36.66
CA THR A 217 5.77 1.45 36.84
C THR A 217 5.85 2.37 35.61
N GLY A 218 4.85 3.23 35.41
CA GLY A 218 4.88 4.21 34.33
C GLY A 218 6.10 5.15 34.38
N ALA A 219 6.60 5.47 35.60
CA ALA A 219 7.82 6.26 35.79
C ALA A 219 9.07 5.47 35.38
N ALA A 220 9.15 4.19 35.77
CA ALA A 220 10.24 3.30 35.36
C ALA A 220 10.27 3.13 33.83
N LEU A 221 9.10 2.97 33.19
CA LEU A 221 9.01 2.93 31.73
C LEU A 221 9.58 4.20 31.10
N PHE A 222 9.19 5.38 31.55
CA PHE A 222 9.71 6.63 30.98
C PHE A 222 11.21 6.80 31.19
N TYR A 223 11.72 6.40 32.33
CA TYR A 223 13.18 6.37 32.59
C TYR A 223 13.89 5.40 31.61
N TYR A 224 13.30 4.24 31.37
CA TYR A 224 13.83 3.27 30.40
C TYR A 224 13.82 3.84 28.97
N LEU A 225 12.72 4.48 28.55
CA LEU A 225 12.59 5.07 27.21
C LEU A 225 13.50 6.29 27.01
N ASP A 226 13.84 7.02 28.06
CA ASP A 226 14.78 8.15 28.00
C ASP A 226 16.23 7.74 27.66
N LYS A 227 16.54 6.45 27.68
CA LYS A 227 17.86 5.93 27.29
C LYS A 227 18.05 5.88 25.76
N TYR A 228 16.99 6.03 24.99
CA TYR A 228 17.08 6.06 23.53
C TYR A 228 17.38 7.47 23.02
N SER A 229 18.21 7.57 21.98
CA SER A 229 18.30 8.75 21.15
C SER A 229 17.27 8.74 20.02
N THR A 230 17.06 9.86 19.35
CA THR A 230 16.19 9.97 18.17
C THR A 230 16.72 9.12 17.01
N GLU A 231 18.03 9.12 16.87
CA GLU A 231 18.77 8.40 15.83
C GLU A 231 18.62 6.89 16.04
N GLU A 232 18.85 6.40 17.25
CA GLU A 232 18.66 4.97 17.60
C GLU A 232 17.21 4.51 17.34
N ILE A 233 16.20 5.30 17.72
CA ILE A 233 14.80 4.96 17.42
C ILE A 233 14.60 4.87 15.92
N SER A 234 15.10 5.84 15.15
CA SER A 234 14.98 5.84 13.69
C SER A 234 15.61 4.59 13.06
N GLU A 235 16.82 4.22 13.47
CA GLU A 235 17.52 3.03 12.98
C GLU A 235 16.79 1.73 13.33
N VAL A 236 16.37 1.60 14.59
CA VAL A 236 15.64 0.42 15.07
C VAL A 236 14.34 0.24 14.31
N PHE A 237 13.56 1.30 14.18
CA PHE A 237 12.28 1.21 13.47
C PHE A 237 12.44 1.02 11.95
N ASN A 238 13.50 1.53 11.32
CA ASN A 238 13.80 1.21 9.94
C ASN A 238 14.05 -0.30 9.76
N LYS A 239 14.82 -0.94 10.64
CA LYS A 239 14.99 -2.40 10.64
C LYS A 239 13.67 -3.15 10.84
N ILE A 240 12.80 -2.65 11.74
CA ILE A 240 11.48 -3.25 11.97
C ILE A 240 10.58 -3.08 10.73
N PHE A 241 10.62 -1.93 10.03
CA PHE A 241 9.93 -1.77 8.75
C PHE A 241 10.40 -2.77 7.70
N ASP A 242 11.71 -3.03 7.61
CA ASP A 242 12.25 -4.02 6.68
C ASP A 242 11.78 -5.44 7.02
N ILE A 243 11.79 -5.80 8.31
CA ILE A 243 11.30 -7.09 8.76
C ILE A 243 9.80 -7.25 8.48
N THR A 244 8.98 -6.23 8.79
CA THR A 244 7.53 -6.28 8.54
C THR A 244 7.21 -6.30 7.05
N PHE A 245 8.01 -5.62 6.22
CA PHE A 245 7.90 -5.70 4.76
C PHE A 245 8.23 -7.12 4.26
N ASN A 246 9.28 -7.75 4.75
CA ASN A 246 9.64 -9.11 4.39
C ASN A 246 8.54 -10.12 4.79
N LEU A 247 7.88 -9.92 5.93
CA LEU A 247 6.71 -10.70 6.35
C LEU A 247 5.53 -10.50 5.40
N ALA A 248 5.25 -9.25 5.00
CA ALA A 248 4.21 -8.92 4.03
C ALA A 248 4.48 -9.53 2.65
N GLU A 249 5.74 -9.58 2.23
CA GLU A 249 6.15 -10.23 0.98
C GLU A 249 5.98 -11.75 1.05
N LYS A 250 6.40 -12.39 2.15
CA LYS A 250 6.19 -13.82 2.38
C LYS A 250 4.70 -14.18 2.41
N ALA A 251 3.89 -13.32 3.03
CA ALA A 251 2.43 -13.46 3.05
C ALA A 251 1.76 -13.09 1.71
N LYS A 252 2.52 -12.68 0.69
CA LYS A 252 2.06 -12.27 -0.65
C LYS A 252 1.11 -11.06 -0.64
N ILE A 253 1.18 -10.22 0.38
CA ILE A 253 0.40 -8.98 0.51
C ILE A 253 1.04 -7.88 -0.35
N ILE A 254 2.36 -7.81 -0.34
CA ILE A 254 3.17 -6.90 -1.14
C ILE A 254 4.23 -7.72 -1.88
N SER A 255 4.66 -7.26 -3.03
CA SER A 255 5.74 -7.90 -3.80
C SER A 255 6.81 -6.87 -4.15
N ARG A 256 8.10 -7.20 -3.98
CA ARG A 256 9.22 -6.36 -4.44
C ARG A 256 9.16 -6.03 -5.92
N ARG A 257 8.52 -6.90 -6.72
CA ARG A 257 8.35 -6.73 -8.17
C ARG A 257 7.05 -6.03 -8.54
N GLY A 258 6.20 -5.73 -7.56
CA GLY A 258 4.94 -5.02 -7.79
C GLY A 258 5.17 -3.54 -8.03
N ARG A 259 4.36 -2.93 -8.90
CA ARG A 259 4.29 -1.48 -9.11
C ARG A 259 3.13 -0.94 -8.28
N TYR A 260 3.39 0.07 -7.49
CA TYR A 260 2.42 0.55 -6.51
C TYR A 260 2.15 2.04 -6.61
N THR A 261 0.90 2.40 -6.33
CA THR A 261 0.55 3.77 -5.95
C THR A 261 0.88 3.94 -4.48
N ILE A 262 1.62 4.97 -4.17
CA ILE A 262 1.96 5.34 -2.80
C ILE A 262 1.35 6.68 -2.44
N ALA A 263 1.20 6.91 -1.15
CA ALA A 263 0.82 8.21 -0.67
C ALA A 263 1.73 8.67 0.48
N ILE A 264 2.00 9.96 0.51
CA ILE A 264 2.83 10.61 1.52
C ILE A 264 1.98 11.62 2.26
N ASP A 265 2.03 11.58 3.58
CA ASP A 265 1.29 12.51 4.42
C ASP A 265 2.01 12.77 5.75
N CYS A 266 1.66 13.89 6.40
CA CYS A 266 2.20 14.30 7.68
C CYS A 266 1.19 14.07 8.80
N HIS A 267 1.68 13.46 9.88
CA HIS A 267 0.96 13.38 11.13
C HIS A 267 1.43 14.46 12.10
N LYS A 268 0.49 15.26 12.62
CA LYS A 268 0.73 16.28 13.64
C LYS A 268 0.25 15.78 14.99
N TRP A 269 1.10 15.86 15.99
CA TRP A 269 0.75 15.55 17.38
C TRP A 269 0.90 16.82 18.22
N GLU A 270 -0.19 17.40 18.65
CA GLU A 270 -0.25 18.69 19.34
C GLU A 270 0.71 18.76 20.53
N TYR A 271 1.34 19.92 20.68
CA TYR A 271 2.26 20.24 21.75
C TYR A 271 1.82 21.50 22.52
N TRP A 272 1.59 21.35 23.82
CA TRP A 272 1.18 22.45 24.72
C TRP A 272 2.28 22.87 25.68
N GLY A 273 3.53 22.52 25.40
CA GLY A 273 4.68 22.92 26.20
C GLY A 273 5.10 24.38 25.95
N ARG A 274 5.84 24.94 26.93
CA ARG A 274 6.43 26.27 26.79
C ARG A 274 7.77 26.22 26.06
N LYS A 275 8.57 25.17 26.31
CA LYS A 275 9.88 25.00 25.70
C LYS A 275 9.73 24.71 24.21
N ILE A 276 10.49 25.45 23.39
CA ILE A 276 10.59 25.26 21.95
C ILE A 276 12.03 24.78 21.70
N ASP A 277 12.15 23.70 20.98
CA ASP A 277 13.41 23.13 20.50
C ASP A 277 13.23 22.65 19.06
N LYS A 278 14.27 22.09 18.44
CA LYS A 278 14.27 21.59 17.07
C LYS A 278 13.19 20.55 16.76
N PHE A 279 12.55 19.96 17.77
CA PHE A 279 11.51 18.96 17.61
C PHE A 279 10.11 19.56 17.53
N VAL A 280 9.94 20.83 17.91
CA VAL A 280 8.64 21.50 17.97
C VAL A 280 8.43 22.34 16.73
N VAL A 281 7.53 21.90 15.87
CA VAL A 281 7.19 22.54 14.60
C VAL A 281 5.95 23.41 14.75
N GLY A 282 5.94 24.57 14.10
CA GLY A 282 4.77 25.44 14.01
C GLY A 282 3.64 24.80 13.17
N LYS A 283 2.40 25.07 13.55
CA LYS A 283 1.19 24.69 12.78
C LYS A 283 0.16 25.82 12.84
N GLU A 284 -0.84 25.77 11.96
CA GLU A 284 -2.02 26.63 12.12
C GLU A 284 -2.67 26.40 13.49
N PRO A 285 -3.15 27.46 14.17
CA PRO A 285 -3.81 27.32 15.48
C PRO A 285 -4.99 26.38 15.43
N GLU A 286 -4.94 25.33 16.24
CA GLU A 286 -5.97 24.31 16.34
C GLU A 286 -5.96 23.70 17.75
N HIS A 287 -7.11 23.43 18.36
CA HIS A 287 -7.23 22.83 19.69
C HIS A 287 -6.43 23.58 20.78
N GLY A 288 -6.30 24.91 20.68
CA GLY A 288 -5.63 25.74 21.68
C GLY A 288 -4.09 25.74 21.61
N THR A 289 -3.49 25.22 20.52
CA THR A 289 -2.06 25.31 20.30
C THR A 289 -1.72 25.54 18.82
N ASN A 290 -0.62 26.27 18.57
CA ASN A 290 -0.03 26.46 17.26
C ASN A 290 1.28 25.67 17.09
N LYS A 291 1.52 24.67 17.95
CA LYS A 291 2.73 23.85 18.01
C LYS A 291 2.42 22.37 17.95
N CYS A 292 3.28 21.60 17.31
CA CYS A 292 3.16 20.15 17.26
C CYS A 292 4.52 19.46 17.13
N PHE A 293 4.56 18.19 17.45
CA PHE A 293 5.54 17.25 16.88
C PHE A 293 5.01 16.75 15.56
N LYS A 294 5.82 16.71 14.53
CA LYS A 294 5.42 16.36 13.17
C LYS A 294 6.19 15.12 12.72
N PHE A 295 5.49 14.21 12.07
CA PHE A 295 6.06 12.98 11.51
C PHE A 295 5.53 12.81 10.09
N ILE A 296 6.33 12.23 9.21
CA ILE A 296 5.95 11.97 7.82
C ILE A 296 6.00 10.48 7.55
N THR A 297 4.97 9.93 6.87
CA THR A 297 4.91 8.52 6.49
C THR A 297 4.71 8.35 5.00
N LEU A 298 5.18 7.22 4.47
CA LEU A 298 4.90 6.75 3.13
C LEU A 298 4.16 5.42 3.22
N ASP A 299 2.92 5.42 2.71
CA ASP A 299 2.03 4.27 2.73
C ASP A 299 1.75 3.78 1.30
N VAL A 300 1.75 2.46 1.10
CA VAL A 300 1.19 1.85 -0.12
C VAL A 300 -0.33 1.96 -0.07
N THR A 301 -0.95 2.42 -1.16
CA THR A 301 -2.40 2.69 -1.24
C THR A 301 -3.12 1.82 -2.26
N ASN A 302 -2.53 0.70 -2.62
CA ASN A 302 -3.20 -0.25 -3.49
C ASN A 302 -4.27 -1.00 -2.71
N HIS A 303 -5.52 -0.82 -3.14
CA HIS A 303 -6.70 -1.43 -2.54
C HIS A 303 -6.89 -1.16 -1.03
N GLU A 304 -7.91 -1.68 -0.47
CA GLU A 304 -8.44 -1.40 0.86
C GLU A 304 -7.48 -1.60 2.04
N GLN A 305 -6.33 -2.21 1.78
CA GLN A 305 -5.29 -2.42 2.80
C GLN A 305 -4.08 -1.53 2.51
N ARG A 306 -3.72 -0.73 3.49
CA ARG A 306 -2.59 0.20 3.43
C ARG A 306 -1.47 -0.32 4.28
N PHE A 307 -0.29 -0.26 3.76
CA PHE A 307 0.90 -0.71 4.45
C PHE A 307 1.92 0.42 4.49
N THR A 308 2.38 0.79 5.68
CA THR A 308 3.40 1.83 5.83
C THR A 308 4.78 1.23 5.57
N LEU A 309 5.49 1.75 4.59
CA LEU A 309 6.83 1.27 4.23
C LEU A 309 7.93 1.94 5.04
N CYS A 310 7.76 3.20 5.37
CA CYS A 310 8.71 3.98 6.14
C CYS A 310 8.05 5.19 6.80
N ALA A 311 8.68 5.71 7.82
CA ALA A 311 8.29 6.91 8.53
C ALA A 311 9.52 7.66 9.02
N LEU A 312 9.47 9.00 8.99
CA LEU A 312 10.56 9.87 9.44
C LEU A 312 10.04 10.91 10.42
N PRO A 313 10.89 11.38 11.35
CA PRO A 313 10.62 12.62 12.05
C PRO A 313 10.64 13.80 11.07
N PHE A 314 9.88 14.84 11.38
CA PHE A 314 9.92 16.11 10.68
C PHE A 314 10.26 17.19 11.72
N LEU A 315 11.46 17.71 11.67
CA LEU A 315 11.99 18.65 12.64
C LEU A 315 11.79 20.10 12.15
N ASP A 316 11.94 21.04 13.07
CA ASP A 316 11.96 22.45 12.71
C ASP A 316 13.21 22.76 11.89
N GLY A 317 13.03 23.43 10.74
CA GLY A 317 14.10 23.70 9.78
C GLY A 317 14.37 22.59 8.76
N ASP A 318 13.72 21.43 8.85
CA ASP A 318 13.83 20.40 7.80
C ASP A 318 13.21 20.88 6.48
N ASP A 319 13.92 20.62 5.38
CA ASP A 319 13.36 20.79 4.04
C ASP A 319 12.34 19.67 3.76
N GLN A 320 11.14 20.06 3.36
CA GLN A 320 10.04 19.14 3.12
C GLN A 320 10.28 18.26 1.88
N ASN A 321 10.92 18.81 0.84
CA ASN A 321 11.23 18.08 -0.38
C ASN A 321 12.28 17.01 -0.11
N ASP A 322 13.31 17.33 0.68
CA ASP A 322 14.35 16.38 1.09
C ASP A 322 13.77 15.20 1.86
N LEU A 323 12.81 15.45 2.76
CA LEU A 323 12.15 14.38 3.51
C LEU A 323 11.33 13.48 2.59
N VAL A 324 10.60 14.05 1.62
CA VAL A 324 9.86 13.28 0.62
C VAL A 324 10.83 12.43 -0.22
N ILE A 325 11.93 13.00 -0.67
CA ILE A 325 12.95 12.29 -1.45
C ILE A 325 13.57 11.13 -0.65
N LYS A 326 13.89 11.35 0.62
CA LYS A 326 14.39 10.29 1.52
C LYS A 326 13.39 9.15 1.65
N LEU A 327 12.10 9.45 1.84
CA LEU A 327 11.05 8.43 1.90
C LEU A 327 10.90 7.67 0.59
N LEU A 328 10.93 8.37 -0.55
CA LEU A 328 10.85 7.74 -1.88
C LEU A 328 12.02 6.80 -2.13
N ASN A 329 13.24 7.20 -1.77
CA ASN A 329 14.43 6.37 -1.93
C ASN A 329 14.34 5.12 -1.05
N ALA A 330 13.98 5.23 0.23
CA ALA A 330 13.78 4.10 1.11
C ALA A 330 12.66 3.14 0.64
N ALA A 331 11.60 3.67 0.03
CA ALA A 331 10.52 2.85 -0.53
C ALA A 331 10.95 2.14 -1.83
N ARG A 332 11.77 2.76 -2.67
CA ARG A 332 12.28 2.16 -3.92
C ARG A 332 13.19 0.94 -3.70
N GLU A 333 13.86 0.87 -2.56
CA GLU A 333 14.63 -0.33 -2.18
C GLU A 333 13.70 -1.54 -1.97
N LYS A 334 12.43 -1.29 -1.64
CA LYS A 334 11.44 -2.30 -1.29
C LYS A 334 10.48 -2.64 -2.44
N ILE A 335 10.05 -1.62 -3.19
CA ILE A 335 9.00 -1.75 -4.22
C ILE A 335 9.30 -0.90 -5.45
N SER A 336 8.63 -1.19 -6.57
CA SER A 336 8.55 -0.29 -7.71
C SER A 336 7.40 0.70 -7.52
N ILE A 337 7.71 2.00 -7.53
CA ILE A 337 6.71 3.07 -7.38
C ILE A 337 6.19 3.44 -8.77
N HIS A 338 4.88 3.46 -8.94
CA HIS A 338 4.21 3.92 -10.15
C HIS A 338 3.72 5.36 -10.02
N THR A 339 2.90 5.62 -9.00
CA THR A 339 2.25 6.93 -8.79
C THR A 339 2.43 7.38 -7.35
N VAL A 340 2.69 8.66 -7.20
CA VAL A 340 2.86 9.32 -5.91
C VAL A 340 1.67 10.25 -5.67
N LEU A 341 0.92 10.02 -4.59
CA LEU A 341 -0.17 10.86 -4.13
C LEU A 341 0.33 11.69 -2.94
N ILE A 342 0.33 13.01 -3.09
CA ILE A 342 0.84 13.90 -2.04
C ILE A 342 -0.18 15.03 -1.79
N ASP A 343 -0.26 15.52 -0.56
CA ASP A 343 -1.16 16.63 -0.24
C ASP A 343 -0.69 17.95 -0.89
N ARG A 344 -1.63 18.85 -1.10
CA ARG A 344 -1.37 20.20 -1.66
C ARG A 344 -0.32 21.02 -0.89
N GLY A 345 -0.11 20.68 0.39
CA GLY A 345 0.93 21.30 1.21
C GLY A 345 2.34 21.06 0.68
N PHE A 346 2.54 19.99 -0.07
CA PHE A 346 3.80 19.59 -0.69
C PHE A 346 3.93 20.07 -2.14
N LEU A 347 2.96 20.82 -2.67
CA LEU A 347 3.03 21.31 -4.05
C LEU A 347 4.15 22.34 -4.20
N ASP A 348 5.24 21.89 -4.78
CA ASP A 348 6.45 22.65 -5.06
C ASP A 348 7.07 22.26 -6.40
N SER A 349 7.62 23.23 -7.15
CA SER A 349 8.14 22.99 -8.50
C SER A 349 9.41 22.12 -8.52
N GLU A 350 10.25 22.19 -7.49
CA GLU A 350 11.46 21.35 -7.40
C GLU A 350 11.09 19.90 -7.17
N LEU A 351 10.11 19.64 -6.28
CA LEU A 351 9.58 18.29 -6.06
C LEU A 351 8.94 17.74 -7.34
N LEU A 352 8.14 18.53 -8.07
CA LEU A 352 7.55 18.12 -9.34
C LEU A 352 8.61 17.76 -10.39
N ASN A 353 9.68 18.55 -10.48
CA ASN A 353 10.83 18.28 -11.34
C ASN A 353 11.51 16.96 -10.97
N TYR A 354 11.75 16.75 -9.67
CA TYR A 354 12.33 15.51 -9.17
C TYR A 354 11.49 14.31 -9.58
N LEU A 355 10.18 14.32 -9.28
CA LEU A 355 9.29 13.21 -9.60
C LEU A 355 9.25 12.91 -11.11
N LYS A 356 9.23 13.96 -11.93
CA LYS A 356 9.22 13.83 -13.40
C LYS A 356 10.53 13.25 -13.93
N ARG A 357 11.67 13.73 -13.45
CA ARG A 357 13.01 13.23 -13.82
C ARG A 357 13.17 11.76 -13.45
N GLU A 358 12.63 11.37 -12.30
CA GLU A 358 12.66 9.99 -11.81
C GLU A 358 11.63 9.06 -12.49
N GLY A 359 10.87 9.56 -13.46
CA GLY A 359 9.86 8.77 -14.19
C GLY A 359 8.67 8.36 -13.33
N LEU A 360 8.42 9.05 -12.21
CA LEU A 360 7.30 8.79 -11.33
C LEU A 360 6.09 9.62 -11.76
N TYR A 361 4.94 8.96 -11.87
CA TYR A 361 3.68 9.69 -11.99
C TYR A 361 3.29 10.28 -10.64
N PHE A 362 2.54 11.39 -10.69
CA PHE A 362 2.00 11.99 -9.49
C PHE A 362 0.60 12.55 -9.69
N VAL A 363 -0.15 12.67 -8.60
CA VAL A 363 -1.41 13.42 -8.53
C VAL A 363 -1.38 14.25 -7.25
N ILE A 364 -1.42 15.58 -7.40
CA ILE A 364 -1.32 16.55 -6.31
C ILE A 364 -2.43 17.59 -6.46
N PRO A 365 -3.26 17.87 -5.44
CA PRO A 365 -4.30 18.89 -5.57
C PRO A 365 -3.72 20.29 -5.70
N SER A 366 -4.40 21.12 -6.44
CA SER A 366 -4.06 22.53 -6.56
C SER A 366 -4.25 23.27 -5.23
N LYS A 367 -3.38 24.25 -4.95
CA LYS A 367 -3.56 25.14 -3.79
C LYS A 367 -4.75 26.08 -4.00
N LYS A 368 -5.36 26.55 -2.90
CA LYS A 368 -6.44 27.56 -2.97
C LYS A 368 -5.95 28.87 -3.66
N SER A 369 -4.65 29.16 -3.59
CA SER A 369 -4.03 30.30 -4.29
C SER A 369 -4.11 30.20 -5.81
N ASN A 370 -4.32 29.01 -6.37
CA ASN A 370 -4.46 28.80 -7.80
C ASN A 370 -5.90 29.00 -8.30
N ARG A 371 -6.71 29.79 -7.58
CA ARG A 371 -8.10 30.10 -7.96
C ARG A 371 -8.24 30.70 -9.35
N ALA A 372 -7.25 31.50 -9.79
CA ALA A 372 -7.22 32.04 -11.13
C ALA A 372 -7.17 30.93 -12.20
N LEU A 373 -6.24 29.99 -12.05
CA LEU A 373 -6.13 28.81 -12.93
C LEU A 373 -7.42 27.96 -12.94
N LEU A 374 -8.08 27.81 -11.78
CA LEU A 374 -9.36 27.08 -11.73
C LEU A 374 -10.50 27.89 -12.35
N LYS A 375 -10.49 29.23 -12.29
CA LYS A 375 -11.44 30.09 -12.99
C LYS A 375 -11.21 30.03 -14.51
N ASP A 376 -9.96 30.09 -14.95
CA ASP A 376 -9.61 29.91 -16.36
C ASP A 376 -10.04 28.52 -16.85
N ALA A 377 -9.89 27.49 -16.01
CA ALA A 377 -10.39 26.14 -16.30
C ALA A 377 -11.93 26.07 -16.38
N SER A 378 -12.68 27.03 -15.81
CA SER A 378 -14.13 27.07 -15.94
C SER A 378 -14.60 27.31 -17.38
N PHE A 379 -13.77 27.90 -18.23
CA PHE A 379 -14.03 28.03 -19.68
C PHE A 379 -14.13 26.66 -20.36
N LEU A 380 -13.48 25.63 -19.84
CA LEU A 380 -13.58 24.26 -20.36
C LEU A 380 -14.97 23.66 -20.15
N LYS A 381 -15.87 24.31 -19.38
CA LYS A 381 -17.17 23.76 -18.96
C LYS A 381 -17.02 22.29 -18.53
N PRO A 382 -16.20 21.99 -17.49
CA PRO A 382 -15.96 20.62 -17.08
C PRO A 382 -17.29 19.96 -16.75
N ASP A 383 -17.63 18.87 -17.45
CA ASP A 383 -18.81 18.07 -17.21
C ASP A 383 -18.50 16.59 -17.49
N PRO A 384 -18.23 15.77 -16.50
CA PRO A 384 -17.89 16.10 -15.10
C PRO A 384 -16.43 16.52 -14.89
N VAL A 385 -15.59 16.49 -15.94
CA VAL A 385 -14.14 16.75 -15.85
C VAL A 385 -13.64 17.52 -17.08
N GLY A 386 -12.64 18.39 -16.90
CA GLY A 386 -11.90 19.07 -17.96
C GLY A 386 -10.39 18.95 -17.75
N VAL A 387 -9.63 19.12 -18.83
CA VAL A 387 -8.16 19.00 -18.80
C VAL A 387 -7.51 20.20 -19.45
N LEU A 388 -6.65 20.90 -18.72
CA LEU A 388 -5.70 21.87 -19.25
C LEU A 388 -4.33 21.20 -19.36
N LYS A 389 -3.77 21.16 -20.57
CA LYS A 389 -2.44 20.60 -20.83
C LYS A 389 -1.36 21.64 -20.66
N ASP A 390 -0.16 21.15 -20.35
CA ASP A 390 1.07 21.94 -20.36
C ASP A 390 1.03 23.21 -19.51
N VAL A 391 0.28 23.14 -18.38
CA VAL A 391 0.24 24.23 -17.41
C VAL A 391 1.62 24.40 -16.80
N LEU A 392 2.14 25.60 -16.76
CA LEU A 392 3.44 25.89 -16.20
C LEU A 392 3.34 26.10 -14.67
N MET A 393 4.01 25.23 -13.91
CA MET A 393 4.16 25.32 -12.47
C MET A 393 5.63 25.57 -12.13
N GLY A 394 5.98 26.84 -11.87
CA GLY A 394 7.39 27.25 -11.84
C GLY A 394 8.04 26.99 -13.20
N ASN A 395 9.02 26.10 -13.24
CA ASN A 395 9.73 25.67 -14.46
C ASN A 395 9.25 24.32 -15.00
N VAL A 396 8.18 23.73 -14.46
CA VAL A 396 7.69 22.40 -14.82
C VAL A 396 6.37 22.48 -15.57
N ARG A 397 6.29 21.81 -16.72
CA ARG A 397 5.02 21.62 -17.44
C ARG A 397 4.31 20.38 -16.93
N VAL A 398 3.05 20.55 -16.53
CA VAL A 398 2.17 19.53 -15.97
C VAL A 398 0.77 19.66 -16.55
N ASN A 399 -0.06 18.64 -16.46
CA ASN A 399 -1.46 18.72 -16.79
C ASN A 399 -2.27 19.09 -15.54
N LEU A 400 -3.29 19.94 -15.72
CA LEU A 400 -4.28 20.25 -14.69
C LEU A 400 -5.60 19.58 -15.05
N ILE A 401 -6.03 18.64 -14.24
CA ILE A 401 -7.35 18.02 -14.32
C ILE A 401 -8.27 18.78 -13.40
N VAL A 402 -9.42 19.25 -13.91
CA VAL A 402 -10.45 19.94 -13.13
C VAL A 402 -11.69 19.08 -13.06
N LYS A 403 -12.04 18.63 -11.87
CA LYS A 403 -13.24 17.85 -11.57
C LYS A 403 -14.32 18.78 -11.01
N LYS A 404 -15.56 18.69 -11.53
CA LYS A 404 -16.72 19.40 -11.02
C LYS A 404 -17.56 18.48 -10.15
N GLU A 405 -17.86 18.93 -8.93
CA GLU A 405 -18.77 18.25 -8.01
C GLU A 405 -19.80 19.28 -7.50
N GLY A 406 -21.03 19.23 -8.02
CA GLY A 406 -22.01 20.28 -7.82
C GLY A 406 -21.46 21.63 -8.31
N ASP A 407 -21.44 22.65 -7.46
CA ASP A 407 -20.91 23.98 -7.78
C ASP A 407 -19.42 24.15 -7.49
N LYS A 408 -18.74 23.08 -7.01
CA LYS A 408 -17.33 23.16 -6.63
C LYS A 408 -16.43 22.59 -7.71
N LEU A 409 -15.29 23.27 -7.92
CA LEU A 409 -14.22 22.84 -8.80
C LEU A 409 -13.03 22.37 -7.96
N TYR A 410 -12.51 21.20 -8.30
CA TYR A 410 -11.31 20.60 -7.70
C TYR A 410 -10.25 20.43 -8.78
N GLY A 411 -9.07 20.99 -8.57
CA GLY A 411 -7.96 20.88 -9.50
C GLY A 411 -6.91 19.89 -9.00
N PHE A 412 -6.35 19.10 -9.94
CA PHE A 412 -5.28 18.12 -9.68
C PHE A 412 -4.18 18.26 -10.71
N PHE A 413 -2.97 18.51 -10.26
CA PHE A 413 -1.78 18.50 -11.12
C PHE A 413 -1.24 17.10 -11.29
N THR A 414 -0.88 16.74 -12.51
CA THR A 414 -0.32 15.43 -12.86
C THR A 414 0.62 15.54 -14.06
N ASN A 415 1.60 14.63 -14.15
CA ASN A 415 2.42 14.42 -15.33
C ASN A 415 1.95 13.24 -16.19
N MET A 416 0.82 12.62 -15.84
CA MET A 416 0.22 11.57 -16.66
C MET A 416 -0.26 12.13 -17.98
N ASN A 417 -0.06 11.36 -19.06
CA ASN A 417 -0.53 11.77 -20.38
C ASN A 417 -2.06 11.56 -20.46
N VAL A 418 -2.79 12.65 -20.49
CA VAL A 418 -4.25 12.66 -20.66
C VAL A 418 -4.58 13.14 -22.06
N ILE A 419 -5.26 12.30 -22.84
CA ILE A 419 -5.69 12.67 -24.19
C ILE A 419 -6.86 13.66 -24.06
N THR A 420 -6.80 14.77 -24.79
CA THR A 420 -7.90 15.76 -24.79
C THR A 420 -9.18 15.10 -25.31
N GLY A 421 -10.26 15.19 -24.53
CA GLY A 421 -11.53 14.52 -24.82
C GLY A 421 -11.69 13.13 -24.20
N ASP A 422 -10.66 12.61 -23.55
CA ASP A 422 -10.75 11.38 -22.76
C ASP A 422 -11.17 11.70 -21.31
N ASN A 423 -12.47 11.96 -21.15
CA ASN A 423 -13.04 12.31 -19.86
C ASN A 423 -12.97 11.16 -18.85
N ASN A 424 -12.99 9.91 -19.31
CA ASN A 424 -12.94 8.74 -18.41
C ASN A 424 -11.58 8.60 -17.73
N LEU A 425 -10.49 8.74 -18.51
CA LEU A 425 -9.14 8.67 -17.95
C LEU A 425 -8.88 9.86 -17.03
N ALA A 426 -9.26 11.07 -17.42
CA ALA A 426 -9.13 12.26 -16.61
C ALA A 426 -9.88 12.12 -15.27
N LEU A 427 -11.12 11.61 -15.31
CA LEU A 427 -11.92 11.35 -14.11
C LEU A 427 -11.30 10.25 -13.24
N ALA A 428 -10.77 9.18 -13.84
CA ALA A 428 -10.09 8.12 -13.10
C ALA A 428 -8.84 8.64 -12.39
N ILE A 429 -8.04 9.51 -13.01
CA ILE A 429 -6.87 10.14 -12.38
C ILE A 429 -7.30 11.06 -11.23
N ALA A 430 -8.34 11.89 -11.41
CA ALA A 430 -8.87 12.73 -10.35
C ALA A 430 -9.38 11.89 -9.15
N ASN A 431 -10.12 10.82 -9.43
CA ASN A 431 -10.63 9.90 -8.42
C ASN A 431 -9.51 9.07 -7.74
N MET A 432 -8.38 8.86 -8.42
CA MET A 432 -7.21 8.23 -7.80
C MET A 432 -6.75 9.00 -6.57
N TYR A 433 -6.83 10.33 -6.59
CA TYR A 433 -6.50 11.14 -5.43
C TYR A 433 -7.39 10.88 -4.21
N GLU A 434 -8.62 10.46 -4.40
CA GLU A 434 -9.52 10.07 -3.30
C GLU A 434 -8.95 8.90 -2.49
N ARG A 435 -8.11 8.07 -3.09
CA ARG A 435 -7.39 7.01 -2.37
C ARG A 435 -6.42 7.57 -1.33
N ARG A 436 -5.94 8.81 -1.50
CA ARG A 436 -5.15 9.49 -0.45
C ARG A 436 -5.97 9.69 0.83
N TRP A 437 -7.27 9.99 0.74
CA TRP A 437 -8.14 10.11 1.93
C TRP A 437 -8.17 8.83 2.75
N GLN A 438 -7.85 7.75 2.11
CA GLN A 438 -7.64 6.51 2.81
C GLN A 438 -6.47 6.59 3.80
N ILE A 439 -5.45 7.44 3.63
CA ILE A 439 -4.38 7.66 4.61
C ILE A 439 -4.91 8.29 5.88
N GLU A 440 -5.83 9.24 5.78
CA GLU A 440 -6.45 9.86 6.95
C GLU A 440 -7.20 8.81 7.79
N SER A 441 -7.88 7.86 7.13
CA SER A 441 -8.46 6.70 7.81
C SER A 441 -7.38 5.78 8.39
N GLY A 442 -6.24 5.61 7.70
CA GLY A 442 -5.07 4.89 8.19
C GLY A 442 -4.51 5.51 9.46
N TYR A 443 -4.35 6.83 9.50
CA TYR A 443 -3.94 7.52 10.73
C TYR A 443 -4.95 7.40 11.87
N ARG A 444 -6.25 7.31 11.57
CA ARG A 444 -7.27 7.03 12.60
C ARG A 444 -7.03 5.67 13.23
N VAL A 445 -6.80 4.63 12.44
CA VAL A 445 -6.49 3.30 12.96
C VAL A 445 -5.12 3.25 13.63
N LYS A 446 -4.09 3.93 13.09
CA LYS A 446 -2.79 4.08 13.76
C LYS A 446 -2.93 4.71 15.15
N LYS A 447 -3.85 5.70 15.32
CA LYS A 447 -4.18 6.26 16.64
C LYS A 447 -4.82 5.23 17.58
N ASP A 448 -5.44 4.17 17.05
CA ASP A 448 -6.00 3.09 17.86
C ASP A 448 -4.93 2.20 18.49
N PHE A 449 -3.71 2.23 17.99
CA PHE A 449 -2.54 1.54 18.53
C PHE A 449 -1.56 2.49 19.22
N ARG A 450 -1.97 3.66 19.63
CA ARG A 450 -1.07 4.65 20.22
C ARG A 450 -1.42 4.91 21.68
N GLY A 451 -0.49 4.64 22.58
CA GLY A 451 -0.60 4.95 24.00
C GLY A 451 -0.83 6.44 24.25
N LYS A 452 -1.54 6.77 25.32
CA LYS A 452 -1.75 8.14 25.78
C LYS A 452 -0.58 8.61 26.60
N THR A 453 -0.20 9.88 26.45
CA THR A 453 0.84 10.49 27.25
C THR A 453 0.63 11.98 27.43
N THR A 454 0.91 12.49 28.61
CA THR A 454 1.04 13.90 28.93
C THR A 454 2.48 14.38 28.83
N SER A 455 3.43 13.48 28.57
CA SER A 455 4.84 13.81 28.43
C SER A 455 5.06 14.82 27.32
N LYS A 456 5.89 15.81 27.62
CA LYS A 456 6.36 16.83 26.65
C LYS A 456 7.68 16.43 26.00
N LYS A 457 8.27 15.28 26.39
CA LYS A 457 9.51 14.76 25.82
C LYS A 457 9.25 14.22 24.42
N TYR A 458 10.01 14.72 23.46
CA TYR A 458 9.91 14.30 22.07
C TYR A 458 10.12 12.79 21.91
N ILE A 459 11.17 12.27 22.54
CA ILE A 459 11.57 10.86 22.44
C ILE A 459 10.43 9.89 22.79
N ILE A 460 9.63 10.20 23.82
CA ILE A 460 8.49 9.39 24.24
C ILE A 460 7.42 9.38 23.16
N ARG A 461 7.11 10.55 22.60
CA ARG A 461 6.07 10.67 21.58
C ARG A 461 6.50 10.11 20.24
N PHE A 462 7.78 10.24 19.91
CA PHE A 462 8.33 9.66 18.69
C PHE A 462 8.28 8.13 18.75
N LEU A 463 8.70 7.53 19.85
CA LEU A 463 8.63 6.08 20.04
C LEU A 463 7.18 5.57 20.03
N TYR A 464 6.27 6.26 20.71
CA TYR A 464 4.84 5.91 20.69
C TYR A 464 4.23 6.01 19.28
N PHE A 465 4.63 7.02 18.51
CA PHE A 465 4.21 7.16 17.11
C PHE A 465 4.73 6.00 16.26
N MET A 466 6.03 5.73 16.30
CA MET A 466 6.65 4.66 15.51
C MET A 466 6.07 3.29 15.87
N LEU A 467 5.89 3.01 17.16
CA LEU A 467 5.24 1.78 17.60
C LEU A 467 3.80 1.66 17.07
N SER A 468 3.04 2.75 17.09
CA SER A 468 1.66 2.74 16.56
C SER A 468 1.61 2.43 15.07
N VAL A 469 2.59 2.87 14.30
CA VAL A 469 2.72 2.56 12.87
C VAL A 469 3.05 1.09 12.64
N ILE A 470 3.95 0.53 13.44
CA ILE A 470 4.32 -0.89 13.35
C ILE A 470 3.15 -1.80 13.76
N LEU A 471 2.47 -1.48 14.86
CA LEU A 471 1.28 -2.24 15.29
C LEU A 471 0.14 -2.16 14.27
N TYR A 472 0.00 -1.03 13.58
CA TYR A 472 -0.90 -0.90 12.45
C TYR A 472 -0.52 -1.82 11.27
N ASN A 473 0.74 -1.83 10.84
CA ASN A 473 1.22 -2.74 9.80
C ASN A 473 0.92 -4.19 10.16
N PHE A 474 1.08 -4.51 11.41
CA PHE A 474 0.83 -5.81 11.98
C PHE A 474 -0.64 -6.21 11.89
N TRP A 475 -1.52 -5.30 12.28
CA TRP A 475 -2.96 -5.47 12.13
C TRP A 475 -3.35 -5.70 10.66
N VAL A 476 -2.71 -5.00 9.73
CA VAL A 476 -2.90 -5.22 8.28
C VAL A 476 -2.46 -6.64 7.87
N LEU A 477 -1.28 -7.10 8.35
CA LEU A 477 -0.78 -8.45 8.09
C LEU A 477 -1.74 -9.52 8.59
N VAL A 478 -2.21 -9.41 9.83
CA VAL A 478 -3.17 -10.35 10.42
C VAL A 478 -4.45 -10.42 9.61
N ASN A 479 -5.03 -9.27 9.27
CA ASN A 479 -6.25 -9.24 8.46
C ASN A 479 -6.06 -9.88 7.09
N SER A 480 -4.96 -9.59 6.42
CA SER A 480 -4.66 -10.18 5.11
C SER A 480 -4.47 -11.69 5.19
N LEU A 481 -3.77 -12.19 6.20
CA LEU A 481 -3.61 -13.62 6.44
C LEU A 481 -4.96 -14.30 6.68
N VAL A 482 -5.81 -13.72 7.53
CA VAL A 482 -7.14 -14.24 7.83
C VAL A 482 -8.02 -14.27 6.57
N ILE A 483 -8.08 -13.16 5.83
CA ILE A 483 -8.87 -13.06 4.59
C ILE A 483 -8.39 -14.10 3.57
N THR A 484 -7.08 -14.22 3.37
CA THR A 484 -6.51 -15.14 2.39
C THR A 484 -6.74 -16.59 2.79
N THR A 485 -6.54 -16.95 4.06
CA THR A 485 -6.64 -18.34 4.51
C THR A 485 -8.08 -18.82 4.57
N LEU A 486 -9.02 -17.98 4.98
CA LEU A 486 -10.44 -18.30 5.01
C LEU A 486 -11.12 -18.07 3.66
N ASN A 487 -10.36 -17.65 2.63
CA ASN A 487 -10.86 -17.36 1.28
C ASN A 487 -12.08 -16.42 1.31
N LEU A 488 -12.04 -15.42 2.19
CA LEU A 488 -13.12 -14.45 2.35
C LEU A 488 -13.12 -13.47 1.18
N LYS A 489 -14.30 -13.18 0.63
CA LYS A 489 -14.51 -12.13 -0.37
C LYS A 489 -14.68 -10.75 0.30
N SER A 490 -14.05 -10.53 1.44
CA SER A 490 -14.21 -9.28 2.19
C SER A 490 -13.12 -8.29 1.80
N THR A 491 -13.53 -7.08 1.52
CA THR A 491 -12.67 -5.92 1.31
C THR A 491 -12.46 -5.14 2.62
N LYS A 492 -13.23 -5.48 3.67
CA LYS A 492 -13.14 -4.85 4.99
C LYS A 492 -12.33 -5.71 5.95
N PRO A 493 -11.61 -5.09 6.91
CA PRO A 493 -10.91 -5.83 7.95
C PRO A 493 -11.86 -6.76 8.72
N VAL A 494 -11.48 -8.02 8.85
CA VAL A 494 -12.24 -9.04 9.59
C VAL A 494 -11.93 -8.94 11.09
N VAL A 495 -10.66 -8.67 11.41
CA VAL A 495 -10.18 -8.45 12.78
C VAL A 495 -10.12 -6.94 13.03
N SER A 496 -11.03 -6.40 13.83
CA SER A 496 -10.93 -4.98 14.23
C SER A 496 -9.73 -4.77 15.18
N ALA A 497 -9.26 -3.52 15.30
CA ALA A 497 -8.20 -3.19 16.25
C ALA A 497 -8.55 -3.61 17.70
N LYS A 498 -9.84 -3.51 18.09
CA LYS A 498 -10.31 -3.97 19.40
C LYS A 498 -10.32 -5.48 19.56
N VAL A 499 -10.61 -6.22 18.48
CA VAL A 499 -10.54 -7.70 18.49
C VAL A 499 -9.10 -8.15 18.58
N LEU A 500 -8.18 -7.50 17.85
CA LEU A 500 -6.76 -7.76 17.97
C LEU A 500 -6.26 -7.51 19.41
N ASP A 501 -6.70 -6.41 20.01
CA ASP A 501 -6.46 -6.07 21.41
C ASP A 501 -6.91 -7.20 22.35
N ALA A 502 -8.17 -7.61 22.25
CA ALA A 502 -8.73 -8.69 23.08
C ALA A 502 -7.97 -10.01 22.91
N ILE A 503 -7.55 -10.37 21.70
CA ILE A 503 -6.78 -11.60 21.43
C ILE A 503 -5.39 -11.53 22.04
N LEU A 504 -4.70 -10.39 21.90
CA LEU A 504 -3.38 -10.19 22.51
C LEU A 504 -3.41 -10.26 24.05
N TYR A 505 -4.50 -9.81 24.65
CA TYR A 505 -4.73 -9.93 26.09
C TYR A 505 -5.05 -11.38 26.51
N SER A 506 -5.92 -12.07 25.77
CA SER A 506 -6.29 -13.45 26.10
C SER A 506 -5.08 -14.38 26.07
N THR A 507 -4.13 -14.13 25.19
CA THR A 507 -2.90 -14.92 25.09
C THR A 507 -2.03 -14.75 26.33
N LYS A 508 -1.96 -13.53 26.90
CA LYS A 508 -1.20 -13.27 28.14
C LYS A 508 -1.81 -13.95 29.36
N VAL A 509 -3.15 -13.96 29.45
CA VAL A 509 -3.85 -14.67 30.55
C VAL A 509 -3.61 -16.18 30.48
N LEU A 510 -3.54 -16.77 29.28
CA LEU A 510 -3.28 -18.20 29.10
C LEU A 510 -1.82 -18.58 29.37
N LEU A 511 -0.86 -17.68 29.12
CA LEU A 511 0.57 -17.92 29.43
C LEU A 511 0.91 -17.78 30.92
N ALA A 512 0.07 -17.07 31.68
CA ALA A 512 0.22 -16.98 33.15
C ALA A 512 -0.37 -18.19 33.89
N VAL A 513 -1.10 -19.08 33.20
CA VAL A 513 -1.74 -20.28 33.78
C VAL A 513 -0.95 -21.57 33.43
N THR A 514 0.07 -21.47 32.58
CA THR A 514 1.01 -22.56 32.28
C THR A 514 2.38 -22.29 32.84
#